data_a43aeedb8add50f383867cb0fec3c0cd
#
_entry.id   a43aeedb8add50f383867cb0fec3c0cd
#
_cell.length_a   1.000
_cell.length_b   1.000
_cell.length_c   1.000
_cell.angle_alpha   90.00
_cell.angle_beta   90.00
_cell.angle_gamma   90.00
#
_symmetry.space_group_name_H-M   'P 1'
#
loop_
_entity.id
_entity.type
_entity.pdbx_description
1 polymer ?
#
loop_
_entity_poly.entity_id
_entity_poly.type
_entity_poly.pdbx_seq_one_letter_code
_entity_poly.pdbx_strand_id
1 'polypeptide(L)'
;MELCENITVNGWDFELVENDVDDIFYQCRGEVMYDDEHDEMPEPSLWRAAERLEEILTKDGLKVYAGHSEKGWVEVTINVNNGIN
;
A
#
# COMPACT_ATOMS: atom_id res chain seq x y z
N MET A 1 -0.73 -1.89 18.68
CA MET A 1 -1.61 -2.51 17.69
C MET A 1 -0.85 -3.53 16.88
N GLU A 2 -1.41 -4.69 16.72
CA GLU A 2 -0.78 -5.71 15.90
C GLU A 2 -1.24 -5.58 14.45
N LEU A 3 -0.28 -5.63 13.55
CA LEU A 3 -0.55 -5.61 12.13
C LEU A 3 -0.46 -7.03 11.57
N CYS A 4 -1.36 -7.37 10.69
CA CYS A 4 -1.30 -8.66 10.02
C CYS A 4 -0.11 -8.70 9.07
N GLU A 5 0.56 -9.84 8.99
CA GLU A 5 1.69 -9.98 8.08
C GLU A 5 1.27 -9.95 6.63
N ASN A 6 0.07 -10.43 6.34
CA ASN A 6 -0.46 -10.46 4.99
C ASN A 6 -1.92 -10.06 5.02
N ILE A 7 -2.33 -9.24 4.08
CA ILE A 7 -3.71 -8.85 3.92
C ILE A 7 -4.09 -9.02 2.46
N THR A 8 -5.16 -9.75 2.21
CA THR A 8 -5.69 -9.93 0.85
C THR A 8 -6.84 -8.96 0.63
N VAL A 9 -6.73 -8.15 -0.39
CA VAL A 9 -7.78 -7.18 -0.75
C VAL A 9 -8.07 -7.31 -2.24
N ASN A 10 -9.33 -7.57 -2.57
CA ASN A 10 -9.77 -7.71 -3.96
C ASN A 10 -8.93 -8.70 -4.77
N GLY A 11 -8.49 -9.78 -4.13
CA GLY A 11 -7.69 -10.80 -4.79
C GLY A 11 -6.19 -10.53 -4.82
N TRP A 12 -5.75 -9.41 -4.29
CA TRP A 12 -4.33 -9.06 -4.24
C TRP A 12 -3.80 -9.24 -2.82
N ASP A 13 -2.66 -9.92 -2.70
CA ASP A 13 -2.02 -10.17 -1.41
C ASP A 13 -0.99 -9.10 -1.12
N PHE A 14 -1.22 -8.34 -0.05
CA PHE A 14 -0.28 -7.33 0.41
C PHE A 14 0.55 -7.91 1.54
N GLU A 15 1.85 -7.72 1.46
CA GLU A 15 2.80 -8.21 2.45
C GLU A 15 3.30 -7.06 3.30
N LEU A 16 3.32 -7.26 4.61
CA LEU A 16 3.82 -6.27 5.54
C LEU A 16 5.35 -6.26 5.51
N VAL A 17 5.92 -5.08 5.31
CA VAL A 17 7.36 -4.88 5.31
C VAL A 17 7.70 -3.88 6.41
N GLU A 18 8.60 -4.28 7.30
CA GLU A 18 9.08 -3.44 8.38
C GLU A 18 10.59 -3.26 8.23
N ASN A 19 11.00 -2.17 7.58
CA ASN A 19 12.42 -1.89 7.39
C ASN A 19 13.03 -1.21 8.61
N ASP A 20 12.25 -0.37 9.27
CA ASP A 20 12.68 0.36 10.44
C ASP A 20 11.45 0.70 11.27
N VAL A 21 11.65 1.25 12.44
CA VAL A 21 10.56 1.67 13.32
C VAL A 21 9.61 2.63 12.61
N ASP A 22 10.16 3.49 11.78
CA ASP A 22 9.39 4.52 11.07
C ASP A 22 9.11 4.18 9.60
N ASP A 23 9.48 3.00 9.17
CA ASP A 23 9.35 2.60 7.77
C ASP A 23 8.60 1.27 7.66
N ILE A 24 7.30 1.37 7.82
CA ILE A 24 6.40 0.21 7.80
C ILE A 24 5.38 0.41 6.68
N PHE A 25 5.23 -0.59 5.84
CA PHE A 25 4.26 -0.49 4.75
C PHE A 25 3.82 -1.88 4.29
N TYR A 26 2.65 -1.91 3.64
CA TYR A 26 2.20 -3.09 2.93
C TYR A 26 2.55 -2.91 1.46
N GLN A 27 3.02 -3.97 0.83
CA GLN A 27 3.37 -3.91 -0.58
C GLN A 27 2.78 -5.06 -1.36
N CYS A 28 2.49 -4.80 -2.62
CA CYS A 28 2.05 -5.81 -3.57
C CYS A 28 2.58 -5.43 -4.94
N ARG A 29 2.99 -6.41 -5.71
CA ARG A 29 3.50 -6.17 -7.06
C ARG A 29 2.53 -6.68 -8.11
N GLY A 30 2.20 -5.81 -9.05
CA GLY A 30 1.42 -6.16 -10.22
C GLY A 30 2.21 -5.89 -11.47
N GLU A 31 1.53 -5.83 -12.59
CA GLU A 31 2.17 -5.49 -13.85
C GLU A 31 2.23 -3.99 -14.02
N VAL A 32 3.25 -3.53 -14.72
CA VAL A 32 3.38 -2.12 -15.07
C VAL A 32 2.53 -1.86 -16.30
N MET A 33 1.70 -0.85 -16.22
CA MET A 33 0.90 -0.41 -17.34
C MET A 33 1.51 0.87 -17.91
N TYR A 34 1.52 0.98 -19.21
CA TYR A 34 2.04 2.16 -19.90
C TYR A 34 0.93 2.86 -20.63
N ASP A 35 0.92 4.17 -20.54
CA ASP A 35 -0.04 5.02 -21.22
C ASP A 35 0.73 5.97 -22.14
N ASP A 36 0.11 6.39 -23.22
CA ASP A 36 0.73 7.32 -24.17
C ASP A 36 1.06 8.67 -23.54
N GLU A 37 0.29 9.06 -22.54
CA GLU A 37 0.49 10.35 -21.88
C GLU A 37 1.23 10.26 -20.56
N HIS A 38 1.32 9.07 -19.99
CA HIS A 38 1.93 8.86 -18.68
C HIS A 38 2.95 7.75 -18.78
N ASP A 39 3.99 7.84 -18.00
CA ASP A 39 5.07 6.88 -18.09
C ASP A 39 4.66 5.51 -17.56
N GLU A 40 4.59 5.35 -16.29
CA GLU A 40 4.32 4.06 -15.66
C GLU A 40 3.18 4.19 -14.67
N MET A 41 2.24 3.28 -14.76
CA MET A 41 1.11 3.24 -13.85
C MET A 41 0.94 1.84 -13.30
N PRO A 42 0.49 1.71 -12.06
CA PRO A 42 0.17 0.38 -11.55
C PRO A 42 -1.09 -0.14 -12.22
N GLU A 43 -1.22 -1.45 -12.22
CA GLU A 43 -2.44 -2.08 -12.73
C GLU A 43 -3.66 -1.51 -11.99
N PRO A 44 -4.71 -1.09 -12.71
CA PRO A 44 -5.86 -0.43 -12.07
C PRO A 44 -6.52 -1.24 -10.96
N SER A 45 -6.62 -2.55 -11.12
CA SER A 45 -7.23 -3.40 -10.10
C SER A 45 -6.37 -3.44 -8.84
N LEU A 46 -5.06 -3.44 -8.99
CA LEU A 46 -4.13 -3.41 -7.86
C LEU A 46 -4.21 -2.05 -7.15
N TRP A 47 -4.27 -0.96 -7.91
CA TRP A 47 -4.40 0.36 -7.34
C TRP A 47 -5.68 0.50 -6.52
N ARG A 48 -6.79 -0.04 -7.04
CA ARG A 48 -8.05 -0.03 -6.29
C ARG A 48 -7.95 -0.85 -5.01
N ALA A 49 -7.23 -1.98 -5.06
CA ALA A 49 -7.01 -2.78 -3.86
C ALA A 49 -6.21 -2.00 -2.83
N ALA A 50 -5.20 -1.25 -3.26
CA ALA A 50 -4.41 -0.42 -2.35
C ALA A 50 -5.26 0.68 -1.72
N GLU A 51 -6.12 1.32 -2.49
CA GLU A 51 -7.03 2.32 -1.96
C GLU A 51 -8.00 1.71 -0.94
N ARG A 52 -8.48 0.51 -1.20
CA ARG A 52 -9.35 -0.19 -0.27
C ARG A 52 -8.62 -0.54 1.01
N LEU A 53 -7.36 -1.00 0.90
CA LEU A 53 -6.56 -1.30 2.08
C LEU A 53 -6.33 -0.02 2.91
N GLU A 54 -6.11 1.10 2.24
CA GLU A 54 -5.98 2.39 2.90
C GLU A 54 -7.23 2.71 3.72
N GLU A 55 -8.42 2.48 3.16
CA GLU A 55 -9.66 2.68 3.88
C GLU A 55 -9.77 1.78 5.11
N ILE A 56 -9.43 0.51 4.94
CA ILE A 56 -9.50 -0.46 6.04
C ILE A 56 -8.60 -0.05 7.19
N LEU A 57 -7.37 0.31 6.90
CA LEU A 57 -6.42 0.71 7.93
C LEU A 57 -6.80 2.05 8.57
N THR A 58 -7.37 2.96 7.79
CA THR A 58 -7.84 4.24 8.32
C THR A 58 -8.98 4.02 9.34
N LYS A 59 -9.86 3.08 9.06
CA LYS A 59 -10.93 2.74 10.00
C LYS A 59 -10.40 2.16 11.31
N ASP A 60 -9.24 1.53 11.25
CA ASP A 60 -8.59 1.01 12.44
C ASP A 60 -7.82 2.07 13.22
N GLY A 61 -7.89 3.31 12.78
CA GLY A 61 -7.26 4.44 13.47
C GLY A 61 -5.87 4.77 13.03
N LEU A 62 -5.39 4.14 11.96
CA LEU A 62 -4.07 4.40 11.42
C LEU A 62 -4.11 5.51 10.38
N LYS A 63 -3.02 6.26 10.27
CA LYS A 63 -2.85 7.17 9.15
C LYS A 63 -1.97 6.50 8.13
N VAL A 64 -2.51 6.33 6.95
CA VAL A 64 -1.84 5.61 5.89
C VAL A 64 -1.99 6.37 4.59
N TYR A 65 -1.13 6.07 3.65
CA TYR A 65 -1.27 6.61 2.31
C TYR A 65 -0.77 5.61 1.29
N ALA A 66 -1.46 5.54 0.17
CA ALA A 66 -1.11 4.64 -0.93
C ALA A 66 -0.21 5.37 -1.92
N GLY A 67 0.74 4.64 -2.46
CA GLY A 67 1.64 5.16 -3.48
C GLY A 67 2.11 4.03 -4.37
N HIS A 68 2.78 4.38 -5.44
CA HIS A 68 3.36 3.36 -6.30
C HIS A 68 4.77 3.75 -6.69
N SER A 69 5.57 2.73 -6.95
CA SER A 69 6.92 2.91 -7.45
C SER A 69 6.97 2.44 -8.89
N GLU A 70 8.09 2.67 -9.52
CA GLU A 70 8.36 2.10 -10.82
C GLU A 70 8.35 0.57 -10.72
N LYS A 71 8.16 -0.11 -11.81
CA LYS A 71 8.19 -1.57 -11.89
C LYS A 71 7.00 -2.30 -11.27
N GLY A 72 5.87 -1.61 -11.13
CA GLY A 72 4.63 -2.26 -10.74
C GLY A 72 4.40 -2.49 -9.25
N TRP A 73 5.26 -1.95 -8.39
CA TRP A 73 5.05 -2.04 -6.95
C TRP A 73 4.05 -1.00 -6.48
N VAL A 74 3.14 -1.44 -5.64
CA VAL A 74 2.18 -0.57 -4.96
C VAL A 74 2.37 -0.75 -3.47
N GLU A 75 2.43 0.35 -2.73
CA GLU A 75 2.70 0.36 -1.31
C GLU A 75 1.65 1.17 -0.57
N VAL A 76 1.24 0.68 0.59
CA VAL A 76 0.40 1.44 1.51
C VAL A 76 1.24 1.68 2.75
N THR A 77 1.73 2.90 2.89
CA THR A 77 2.65 3.27 3.95
C THR A 77 1.88 3.65 5.21
N ILE A 78 2.35 3.16 6.35
CA ILE A 78 1.74 3.43 7.64
C ILE A 78 2.58 4.47 8.37
N ASN A 79 1.95 5.57 8.74
CA ASN A 79 2.63 6.62 9.48
C ASN A 79 2.57 6.32 10.97
N VAL A 80 3.62 5.68 11.49
CA VAL A 80 3.67 5.25 12.88
C VAL A 80 3.97 6.37 13.87
N ASN A 81 4.45 7.51 13.38
CA ASN A 81 4.78 8.64 14.26
C ASN A 81 3.59 9.50 14.61
N ASN A 82 2.49 9.18 14.07
CA ASN A 82 1.34 10.01 14.13
C ASN A 82 0.67 10.11 15.47
N GLY A 83 0.76 9.11 16.28
CA GLY A 83 0.13 9.07 17.58
C GLY A 83 0.97 9.63 18.70
N ILE A 84 2.13 10.14 18.40
CA ILE A 84 3.07 10.57 19.43
C ILE A 84 2.79 11.97 19.94
N ASN A 85 2.01 12.68 19.28
CA ASN A 85 1.71 14.07 19.66
C ASN A 85 0.63 14.17 20.67
#